data_c09a430151558e322411b9e241d54762
#
_entry.id   c09a430151558e322411b9e241d54762
#
_cell.length_a   1.000
_cell.length_b   1.000
_cell.length_c   1.000
_cell.angle_alpha   90.00
_cell.angle_beta   90.00
_cell.angle_gamma   90.00
#
_symmetry.space_group_name_H-M   'P 1'
#
loop_
_entity.id
_entity.type
_entity.pdbx_description
1 polymer ?
#
loop_
_entity_poly.entity_id
_entity_poly.type
_entity_poly.pdbx_seq_one_letter_code
_entity_poly.pdbx_strand_id
1 'polypeptide(L)'
;MATQTPRLAGAGAWCGSAAELGRLIASIDGMPHIKDILSKKSVDFMTREQPDHQYSIGWNYTPKKGRPWIRTGSLAGTSALILKYDDGQCWILITNTSTWKGHGFSNDSMAFFEKMRKKYMDSMPKQDLFLHVK
;
A
#
# COMPACT_ATOMS: atom_id res chain seq x y z
N MET A 1 20.20 -19.38 -0.44
CA MET A 1 20.79 -18.36 0.44
C MET A 1 19.74 -17.98 1.47
N ALA A 2 19.96 -18.29 2.75
CA ALA A 2 19.07 -17.81 3.81
C ALA A 2 19.26 -16.29 3.91
N THR A 3 18.23 -15.54 3.57
CA THR A 3 18.18 -14.09 3.78
C THR A 3 18.36 -13.82 5.27
N GLN A 4 19.33 -13.00 5.64
CA GLN A 4 19.55 -12.58 7.04
C GLN A 4 18.41 -11.63 7.45
N THR A 5 17.21 -12.19 7.57
CA THR A 5 15.94 -11.49 7.83
C THR A 5 16.01 -10.53 9.03
N PRO A 6 16.64 -10.87 10.18
CA PRO A 6 16.74 -9.94 11.31
C PRO A 6 17.52 -8.66 11.01
N ARG A 7 18.55 -8.73 10.17
CA ARG A 7 19.35 -7.54 9.78
C ARG A 7 18.64 -6.62 8.80
N LEU A 8 17.60 -7.11 8.13
CA LEU A 8 16.82 -6.37 7.15
C LEU A 8 15.46 -5.90 7.70
N ALA A 9 15.16 -6.15 8.97
CA ALA A 9 13.85 -5.82 9.55
C ALA A 9 13.45 -4.34 9.33
N GLY A 10 14.41 -3.41 9.48
CA GLY A 10 14.17 -1.99 9.19
C GLY A 10 14.11 -1.63 7.70
N ALA A 11 14.60 -2.52 6.83
CA ALA A 11 14.70 -2.28 5.38
C ALA A 11 13.64 -3.01 4.55
N GLY A 12 12.63 -3.66 5.19
CA GLY A 12 11.50 -4.25 4.46
C GLY A 12 11.42 -5.77 4.50
N ALA A 13 12.11 -6.45 5.42
CA ALA A 13 12.01 -7.91 5.58
C ALA A 13 10.78 -8.37 6.38
N TRP A 14 9.79 -7.52 6.56
CA TRP A 14 8.52 -7.88 7.16
C TRP A 14 7.70 -8.73 6.21
N CYS A 15 7.14 -9.82 6.72
CA CYS A 15 6.25 -10.70 5.98
C CYS A 15 4.82 -10.52 6.49
N GLY A 16 3.88 -10.48 5.56
CA GLY A 16 2.46 -10.36 5.89
C GLY A 16 1.60 -10.69 4.67
N SER A 17 0.34 -10.95 4.90
CA SER A 17 -0.65 -11.12 3.84
C SER A 17 -1.18 -9.76 3.35
N ALA A 18 -1.78 -9.74 2.17
CA ALA A 18 -2.47 -8.56 1.66
C ALA A 18 -3.61 -8.10 2.58
N ALA A 19 -4.30 -9.04 3.24
CA ALA A 19 -5.37 -8.73 4.20
C ALA A 19 -4.82 -8.04 5.47
N GLU A 20 -3.70 -8.49 6.01
CA GLU A 20 -3.04 -7.84 7.16
C GLU A 20 -2.56 -6.43 6.81
N LEU A 21 -1.98 -6.25 5.62
CA LEU A 21 -1.61 -4.92 5.14
C LEU A 21 -2.83 -4.02 4.94
N GLY A 22 -3.93 -4.54 4.41
CA GLY A 22 -5.18 -3.81 4.28
C GLY A 22 -5.70 -3.31 5.63
N ARG A 23 -5.70 -4.17 6.65
CA ARG A 23 -6.07 -3.80 8.03
C ARG A 23 -5.14 -2.75 8.63
N LEU A 24 -3.83 -2.89 8.43
CA LEU A 24 -2.85 -1.89 8.86
C LEU A 24 -3.13 -0.54 8.22
N ILE A 25 -3.31 -0.49 6.90
CA ILE A 25 -3.60 0.76 6.19
C ILE A 25 -4.90 1.39 6.69
N ALA A 26 -5.97 0.60 6.84
CA ALA A 26 -7.25 1.09 7.35
C ALA A 26 -7.18 1.59 8.80
N SER A 27 -6.17 1.20 9.58
CA SER A 27 -5.94 1.69 10.96
C SER A 27 -5.04 2.92 11.05
N ILE A 28 -4.58 3.45 9.92
CA ILE A 28 -3.68 4.63 9.85
C ILE A 28 -4.06 5.61 8.72
N ASP A 29 -5.24 5.45 8.12
CA ASP A 29 -5.62 6.20 6.91
C ASP A 29 -6.47 7.45 7.18
N GLY A 30 -6.85 7.69 8.42
CA GLY A 30 -7.68 8.83 8.82
C GLY A 30 -9.16 8.70 8.47
N MET A 31 -9.60 7.52 8.02
CA MET A 31 -10.99 7.27 7.61
C MET A 31 -11.85 6.77 8.77
N PRO A 32 -13.17 7.06 8.81
CA PRO A 32 -13.99 6.79 9.99
C PRO A 32 -14.45 5.34 10.17
N HIS A 33 -14.22 4.45 9.21
CA HIS A 33 -14.76 3.09 9.22
C HIS A 33 -14.00 2.12 10.14
N ILE A 34 -12.72 2.38 10.39
CA ILE A 34 -11.92 1.68 11.40
C ILE A 34 -11.26 2.74 12.27
N LYS A 35 -11.23 2.50 13.58
CA LYS A 35 -10.56 3.42 14.50
C LYS A 35 -9.06 3.42 14.24
N ASP A 36 -8.52 4.57 13.89
CA ASP A 36 -7.09 4.76 13.72
C ASP A 36 -6.30 4.53 15.03
N ILE A 37 -5.14 3.91 14.89
CA ILE A 37 -4.12 3.83 15.96
C ILE A 37 -3.28 5.10 16.05
N LEU A 38 -3.33 5.94 15.03
CA LEU A 38 -2.67 7.24 14.98
C LEU A 38 -3.69 8.37 15.14
N SER A 39 -3.26 9.48 15.75
CA SER A 39 -4.09 10.68 15.76
C SER A 39 -4.20 11.28 14.36
N LYS A 40 -5.32 11.99 14.09
CA LYS A 40 -5.46 12.74 12.83
C LYS A 40 -4.25 13.65 12.57
N LYS A 41 -3.74 14.33 13.59
CA LYS A 41 -2.53 15.18 13.49
C LYS A 41 -1.31 14.38 13.03
N SER A 42 -1.16 13.14 13.49
CA SER A 42 -0.05 12.27 13.09
C SER A 42 -0.21 11.81 11.64
N VAL A 43 -1.42 11.42 11.23
CA VAL A 43 -1.72 11.06 9.84
C VAL A 43 -1.46 12.24 8.91
N ASP A 44 -1.98 13.42 9.23
CA ASP A 44 -1.76 14.66 8.45
C ASP A 44 -0.27 15.01 8.36
N PHE A 45 0.49 14.80 9.45
CA PHE A 45 1.94 15.03 9.46
C PHE A 45 2.69 14.04 8.57
N MET A 46 2.34 12.76 8.62
CA MET A 46 2.99 11.71 7.82
C MET A 46 2.72 11.85 6.32
N THR A 47 1.52 12.31 5.97
CA THR A 47 1.07 12.35 4.58
C THR A 47 1.27 13.69 3.89
N ARG A 48 1.67 14.75 4.63
CA ARG A 48 1.98 16.05 4.03
C ARG A 48 3.28 16.00 3.25
N GLU A 49 3.39 16.88 2.26
CA GLU A 49 4.65 17.12 1.53
C GLU A 49 5.72 17.61 2.49
N GLN A 50 6.89 16.99 2.45
CA GLN A 50 8.05 17.44 3.22
C GLN A 50 8.77 18.52 2.42
N PRO A 51 9.28 19.61 3.07
CA PRO A 51 9.83 20.76 2.37
C PRO A 51 10.96 20.43 1.37
N ASP A 52 11.77 19.44 1.69
CA ASP A 52 12.97 19.09 0.92
C ASP A 52 12.82 17.79 0.12
N HIS A 53 11.65 17.14 0.17
CA HIS A 53 11.47 15.83 -0.43
C HIS A 53 10.09 15.69 -1.10
N GLN A 54 10.08 15.04 -2.25
CA GLN A 54 8.84 14.64 -2.95
C GLN A 54 8.10 13.49 -2.25
N TYR A 55 8.62 13.03 -1.11
CA TYR A 55 8.12 11.87 -0.36
C TYR A 55 7.47 12.31 0.93
N SER A 56 6.41 11.63 1.31
CA SER A 56 5.84 11.68 2.65
C SER A 56 6.38 10.53 3.51
N ILE A 57 6.16 10.58 4.82
CA ILE A 57 6.67 9.56 5.73
C ILE A 57 5.94 8.24 5.47
N GLY A 58 6.68 7.21 5.10
CA GLY A 58 6.16 5.88 4.82
C GLY A 58 5.62 5.66 3.40
N TRP A 59 5.49 6.72 2.57
CA TRP A 59 4.94 6.64 1.22
C TRP A 59 5.93 7.14 0.17
N ASN A 60 5.87 6.59 -1.04
CA ASN A 60 6.78 6.95 -2.13
C ASN A 60 6.47 8.35 -2.70
N TYR A 61 5.21 8.77 -2.61
CA TYR A 61 4.77 10.07 -3.10
C TYR A 61 3.81 10.71 -2.12
N THR A 62 3.85 12.03 -2.04
CA THR A 62 2.86 12.82 -1.31
C THR A 62 1.50 12.65 -1.96
N PRO A 63 0.45 12.33 -1.19
CA PRO A 63 -0.90 12.27 -1.70
C PRO A 63 -1.30 13.63 -2.29
N LYS A 64 -1.78 13.61 -3.52
CA LYS A 64 -2.39 14.78 -4.18
C LYS A 64 -3.84 14.44 -4.52
N LYS A 65 -4.72 15.43 -4.54
CA LYS A 65 -6.12 15.23 -4.93
C LYS A 65 -6.21 14.42 -6.22
N GLY A 66 -6.90 13.30 -6.17
CA GLY A 66 -7.06 12.38 -7.30
C GLY A 66 -5.89 11.44 -7.57
N ARG A 67 -4.84 11.45 -6.74
CA ARG A 67 -3.74 10.46 -6.79
C ARG A 67 -3.75 9.61 -5.52
N PRO A 68 -3.55 8.30 -5.63
CA PRO A 68 -3.45 7.44 -4.45
C PRO A 68 -2.16 7.71 -3.66
N TRP A 69 -2.16 7.37 -2.39
CA TRP A 69 -0.94 7.14 -1.65
C TRP A 69 -0.30 5.88 -2.21
N ILE A 70 0.99 5.94 -2.49
CA ILE A 70 1.71 4.86 -3.17
C ILE A 70 2.84 4.38 -2.29
N ARG A 71 2.90 3.07 -2.08
CA ARG A 71 4.08 2.41 -1.52
C ARG A 71 4.46 1.22 -2.37
N THR A 72 5.71 1.18 -2.78
CA THR A 72 6.30 0.05 -3.51
C THR A 72 7.35 -0.63 -2.66
N GLY A 73 7.56 -1.90 -2.87
CA GLY A 73 8.62 -2.69 -2.28
C GLY A 73 9.14 -3.72 -3.27
N SER A 74 10.45 -3.98 -3.22
CA SER A 74 11.07 -5.02 -4.03
C SER A 74 12.27 -5.59 -3.29
N LEU A 75 12.31 -6.90 -3.17
CA LEU A 75 13.46 -7.68 -2.78
C LEU A 75 13.66 -8.81 -3.80
N ALA A 76 14.81 -9.49 -3.74
CA ALA A 76 15.07 -10.63 -4.62
C ALA A 76 13.95 -11.67 -4.49
N GLY A 77 13.23 -11.92 -5.58
CA GLY A 77 12.13 -12.88 -5.63
C GLY A 77 10.78 -12.38 -5.12
N THR A 78 10.63 -11.09 -4.74
CA THR A 78 9.34 -10.55 -4.27
C THR A 78 9.10 -9.14 -4.77
N SER A 79 7.83 -8.77 -4.92
CA SER A 79 7.41 -7.39 -5.19
C SER A 79 6.13 -7.07 -4.44
N ALA A 80 6.00 -5.82 -4.01
CA ALA A 80 4.81 -5.34 -3.33
C ALA A 80 4.41 -3.96 -3.84
N LEU A 81 3.11 -3.70 -3.86
CA LEU A 81 2.52 -2.42 -4.21
C LEU A 81 1.27 -2.17 -3.36
N ILE A 82 1.16 -0.96 -2.83
CA ILE A 82 -0.03 -0.47 -2.16
C ILE A 82 -0.47 0.82 -2.85
N LEU A 83 -1.75 0.91 -3.21
CA LEU A 83 -2.42 2.11 -3.70
C LEU A 83 -3.61 2.40 -2.78
N LYS A 84 -3.57 3.50 -2.03
CA LYS A 84 -4.66 3.95 -1.16
C LYS A 84 -5.25 5.21 -1.74
N TYR A 85 -6.54 5.17 -2.07
CA TYR A 85 -7.29 6.27 -2.68
C TYR A 85 -8.06 7.08 -1.65
N ASP A 86 -8.38 8.32 -2.00
CA ASP A 86 -9.15 9.25 -1.15
C ASP A 86 -10.61 8.79 -0.91
N ASP A 87 -11.15 7.93 -1.79
CA ASP A 87 -12.48 7.32 -1.65
C ASP A 87 -12.54 6.13 -0.69
N GLY A 88 -11.45 5.83 0.00
CA GLY A 88 -11.34 4.75 0.97
C GLY A 88 -10.84 3.43 0.39
N GLN A 89 -10.79 3.27 -0.94
CA GLN A 89 -10.29 2.05 -1.55
C GLN A 89 -8.78 1.88 -1.30
N CYS A 90 -8.40 0.63 -1.03
CA CYS A 90 -7.00 0.23 -0.92
C CYS A 90 -6.75 -1.00 -1.78
N TRP A 91 -5.83 -0.87 -2.72
CA TRP A 91 -5.43 -1.95 -3.63
C TRP A 91 -4.04 -2.41 -3.28
N ILE A 92 -3.89 -3.72 -3.03
CA ILE A 92 -2.64 -4.30 -2.56
C ILE A 92 -2.25 -5.45 -3.48
N LEU A 93 -1.02 -5.41 -3.96
CA LEU A 93 -0.38 -6.52 -4.65
C LEU A 93 0.82 -6.98 -3.83
N ILE A 94 0.88 -8.27 -3.55
CA ILE A 94 2.07 -8.95 -3.04
C ILE A 94 2.32 -10.13 -3.98
N THR A 95 3.53 -10.24 -4.47
CA THR A 95 3.94 -11.37 -5.32
C THR A 95 5.27 -11.93 -4.85
N ASN A 96 5.40 -13.23 -4.89
CA ASN A 96 6.65 -13.97 -4.65
C ASN A 96 7.50 -14.10 -5.91
N THR A 97 7.30 -13.24 -6.88
CA THR A 97 8.06 -13.18 -8.13
C THR A 97 8.66 -11.80 -8.27
N SER A 98 9.96 -11.73 -8.49
CA SER A 98 10.61 -10.52 -8.97
C SER A 98 10.75 -10.57 -10.50
N THR A 99 10.64 -9.41 -11.10
CA THR A 99 10.76 -9.27 -12.55
C THR A 99 12.07 -8.59 -12.93
N TRP A 100 12.60 -8.95 -14.08
CA TRP A 100 13.73 -8.26 -14.70
C TRP A 100 13.43 -6.79 -15.07
N LYS A 101 12.15 -6.39 -15.10
CA LYS A 101 11.71 -5.02 -15.43
C LYS A 101 12.04 -3.98 -14.35
N GLY A 102 12.51 -4.39 -13.16
CA GLY A 102 12.81 -3.46 -12.06
C GLY A 102 11.63 -2.53 -11.75
N HIS A 103 11.86 -1.22 -11.74
CA HIS A 103 10.83 -0.20 -11.49
C HIS A 103 9.68 -0.21 -12.51
N GLY A 104 9.90 -0.69 -13.73
CA GLY A 104 8.87 -0.82 -14.75
C GLY A 104 7.71 -1.73 -14.31
N PHE A 105 7.99 -2.75 -13.50
CA PHE A 105 6.93 -3.64 -12.99
C PHE A 105 5.94 -2.93 -12.07
N SER A 106 6.41 -2.06 -11.18
CA SER A 106 5.53 -1.27 -10.32
C SER A 106 4.65 -0.34 -11.15
N ASN A 107 5.19 0.28 -12.19
CA ASN A 107 4.43 1.15 -13.09
C ASN A 107 3.37 0.37 -13.88
N ASP A 108 3.73 -0.80 -14.42
CA ASP A 108 2.78 -1.68 -15.13
C ASP A 108 1.66 -2.15 -14.18
N SER A 109 1.99 -2.47 -12.93
CA SER A 109 1.04 -2.91 -11.90
C SER A 109 0.11 -1.77 -11.48
N MET A 110 0.61 -0.55 -11.33
CA MET A 110 -0.21 0.64 -11.08
C MET A 110 -1.19 0.90 -12.22
N ALA A 111 -0.71 0.87 -13.45
CA ALA A 111 -1.54 1.06 -14.64
C ALA A 111 -2.64 -0.02 -14.75
N PHE A 112 -2.30 -1.27 -14.41
CA PHE A 112 -3.27 -2.37 -14.37
C PHE A 112 -4.34 -2.13 -13.30
N PHE A 113 -3.97 -1.76 -12.08
CA PHE A 113 -4.93 -1.47 -11.01
C PHE A 113 -5.84 -0.29 -11.34
N GLU A 114 -5.31 0.77 -11.93
CA GLU A 114 -6.12 1.91 -12.41
C GLU A 114 -7.15 1.48 -13.45
N LYS A 115 -6.76 0.62 -14.39
CA LYS A 115 -7.67 0.06 -15.40
C LYS A 115 -8.75 -0.81 -14.76
N MET A 116 -8.35 -1.68 -13.82
CA MET A 116 -9.27 -2.55 -13.09
C MET A 116 -10.27 -1.73 -12.27
N ARG A 117 -9.77 -0.75 -11.53
CA ARG A 117 -10.59 0.16 -10.73
C ARG A 117 -11.65 0.86 -11.59
N LYS A 118 -11.25 1.49 -12.69
CA LYS A 118 -12.17 2.16 -13.62
C LYS A 118 -13.24 1.22 -14.19
N LYS A 119 -12.88 -0.04 -14.46
CA LYS A 119 -13.79 -1.00 -15.11
C LYS A 119 -14.77 -1.65 -14.14
N TYR A 120 -14.32 -1.93 -12.90
CA TYR A 120 -15.06 -2.82 -11.98
C TYR A 120 -15.50 -2.14 -10.69
N MET A 121 -15.31 -0.84 -10.54
CA MET A 121 -15.61 -0.11 -9.32
C MET A 121 -17.05 -0.31 -8.82
N ASP A 122 -18.02 -0.26 -9.73
CA ASP A 122 -19.44 -0.42 -9.40
C ASP A 122 -19.87 -1.87 -9.12
N SER A 123 -19.06 -2.84 -9.55
CA SER A 123 -19.34 -4.28 -9.39
C SER A 123 -18.54 -4.94 -8.27
N MET A 124 -17.71 -4.18 -7.56
CA MET A 124 -16.94 -4.73 -6.45
C MET A 124 -17.82 -5.16 -5.29
N PRO A 125 -17.53 -6.32 -4.66
CA PRO A 125 -18.19 -6.71 -3.43
C PRO A 125 -18.02 -5.64 -2.35
N LYS A 126 -19.14 -5.24 -1.70
CA LYS A 126 -19.14 -4.27 -0.59
C LYS A 126 -19.06 -4.95 0.78
N GLN A 127 -18.82 -6.23 0.81
CA GLN A 127 -18.71 -7.04 2.03
C GLN A 127 -17.27 -7.45 2.29
N ASP A 128 -16.89 -7.52 3.56
CA ASP A 128 -15.60 -8.07 3.96
C ASP A 128 -15.62 -9.59 3.79
N LEU A 129 -14.90 -10.10 2.80
CA LEU A 129 -14.80 -11.53 2.52
C LEU A 129 -13.94 -12.29 3.55
N PHE A 130 -13.25 -11.58 4.44
CA PHE A 130 -12.35 -12.14 5.44
C PHE A 130 -12.97 -12.21 6.85
N LEU A 131 -14.22 -11.77 7.04
CA LEU A 131 -14.91 -11.84 8.33
C LEU A 131 -15.03 -13.27 8.88
N HIS A 132 -14.97 -14.29 8.03
CA HIS A 132 -15.13 -15.69 8.39
C HIS A 132 -13.83 -16.51 8.35
N VAL A 133 -12.72 -15.90 8.02
CA VAL A 133 -11.40 -16.53 8.09
C VAL A 133 -10.87 -16.35 9.51
N LYS A 134 -11.03 -17.40 10.33
CA LYS A 134 -10.44 -17.51 11.67
C LYS A 134 -8.99 -17.93 11.59
#